data_7275c14f915c3909723ff8e91872d49c
#
_entry.id   7275c14f915c3909723ff8e91872d49c
#
_cell.length_a   1.000
_cell.length_b   1.000
_cell.length_c   1.000
_cell.angle_alpha   90.00
_cell.angle_beta   90.00
_cell.angle_gamma   90.00
#
_symmetry.space_group_name_H-M   'P 1'
#
loop_
_entity.id
_entity.type
_entity.pdbx_description
1 polymer ?
#
loop_
_entity_poly.entity_id
_entity_poly.type
_entity_poly.pdbx_seq_one_letter_code
_entity_poly.pdbx_strand_id
1 'polypeptide(L)'
;MPRDASELALRLAREAEAVCRHYLSNGRRQGRYWLVGDSRNTPGRSMFVRLIASTKGPAGKWTDAATGEHGDLLDIIRESCGLLDFRDVANEARRFLKLPRPDPPPEWMSGHTKALPGSREAARRLFGMSQSISRTVVEAYLRRRGIPSVHHEGALRFHPRCYYRVNDDSPTEVWPAMIARVTDLDGRITGVHRTWLDPSGRGKAPIDTPRRAMGDLLGNAVRFGSADDVLAAGEGIETMLSLRCVLPTLPMAAALSANHLAAMLLPLTVRRLYIARDADLAGEGAAMTLTKRAEAAGIEAFTLSPRFTLSPRFDDFNEDLRTLGAEKLEAALRLQLVPQDVVRFVPSTTTVAG
;
A
#
# COMPACT_ATOMS: atom_id res chain seq x y z
N MET A 1 15.28 11.56 5.56
CA MET A 1 14.18 11.62 4.59
C MET A 1 12.82 12.05 5.19
N PRO A 2 12.28 11.53 6.33
CA PRO A 2 11.02 12.06 6.87
C PRO A 2 11.09 13.53 7.28
N ARG A 3 12.18 13.98 7.89
CA ARG A 3 12.41 15.41 8.18
C ARG A 3 12.46 16.26 6.93
N ASP A 4 13.05 15.74 5.86
CA ASP A 4 13.18 16.41 4.58
C ASP A 4 11.83 16.55 3.87
N ALA A 5 11.01 15.50 3.86
CA ALA A 5 9.65 15.55 3.30
C ALA A 5 8.74 16.53 4.06
N SER A 6 8.75 16.44 5.40
CA SER A 6 7.96 17.33 6.25
C SER A 6 8.43 18.77 6.16
N GLU A 7 9.75 19.00 6.08
CA GLU A 7 10.31 20.32 5.92
C GLU A 7 9.98 20.91 4.54
N LEU A 8 10.08 20.12 3.47
CA LEU A 8 9.68 20.55 2.13
C LEU A 8 8.18 20.87 2.07
N ALA A 9 7.34 20.00 2.63
CA ALA A 9 5.89 20.24 2.70
C ALA A 9 5.57 21.54 3.44
N LEU A 10 6.26 21.82 4.55
CA LEU A 10 6.09 23.03 5.35
C LEU A 10 6.55 24.30 4.58
N ARG A 11 7.66 24.21 3.85
CA ARG A 11 8.17 25.32 3.01
C ARG A 11 7.24 25.57 1.82
N LEU A 12 6.77 24.52 1.14
CA LEU A 12 5.78 24.64 0.08
C LEU A 12 4.47 25.25 0.59
N ALA A 13 4.02 24.86 1.80
CA ALA A 13 2.81 25.41 2.41
C ALA A 13 2.88 26.91 2.67
N ARG A 14 4.07 27.47 2.93
CA ARG A 14 4.28 28.94 3.04
C ARG A 14 4.11 29.65 1.72
N GLU A 15 4.39 28.94 0.62
CA GLU A 15 4.31 29.42 -0.77
C GLU A 15 3.10 28.79 -1.52
N ALA A 16 2.07 28.35 -0.78
CA ALA A 16 0.97 27.54 -1.31
C ALA A 16 0.31 28.15 -2.55
N GLU A 17 0.11 29.46 -2.59
CA GLU A 17 -0.47 30.12 -3.76
C GLU A 17 0.48 30.10 -4.97
N ALA A 18 1.77 30.31 -4.76
CA ALA A 18 2.77 30.26 -5.83
C ALA A 18 2.88 28.83 -6.40
N VAL A 19 2.86 27.81 -5.54
CA VAL A 19 2.82 26.40 -5.94
C VAL A 19 1.58 26.12 -6.78
N CYS A 20 0.40 26.54 -6.33
CA CYS A 20 -0.85 26.33 -7.07
C CYS A 20 -0.84 27.07 -8.43
N ARG A 21 -0.33 28.28 -8.49
CA ARG A 21 -0.20 29.01 -9.76
C ARG A 21 0.72 28.32 -10.75
N HIS A 22 1.78 27.67 -10.27
CA HIS A 22 2.76 26.99 -11.10
C HIS A 22 2.25 25.62 -11.60
N TYR A 23 1.78 24.76 -10.68
CA TYR A 23 1.43 23.38 -11.01
C TYR A 23 -0.06 23.18 -11.33
N LEU A 24 -0.94 24.10 -10.90
CA LEU A 24 -2.38 24.04 -11.08
C LEU A 24 -2.89 25.31 -11.80
N SER A 25 -2.25 25.64 -12.92
CA SER A 25 -2.48 26.89 -13.66
C SER A 25 -3.91 27.07 -14.21
N ASN A 26 -4.66 25.96 -14.39
CA ASN A 26 -6.08 25.99 -14.78
C ASN A 26 -7.02 26.32 -13.61
N GLY A 27 -6.47 26.41 -12.41
CA GLY A 27 -7.21 26.81 -11.22
C GLY A 27 -7.25 28.32 -11.02
N ARG A 28 -8.01 28.74 -10.01
CA ARG A 28 -8.13 30.14 -9.60
C ARG A 28 -8.28 30.27 -8.10
N ARG A 29 -7.79 31.39 -7.56
CA ARG A 29 -8.01 31.73 -6.17
C ARG A 29 -9.46 32.14 -5.91
N GLN A 30 -10.05 31.56 -4.85
CA GLN A 30 -11.33 31.97 -4.32
C GLN A 30 -11.24 32.07 -2.79
N GLY A 31 -11.10 33.27 -2.29
CA GLY A 31 -10.90 33.54 -0.87
C GLY A 31 -9.60 32.91 -0.33
N ARG A 32 -9.73 31.94 0.59
CA ARG A 32 -8.61 31.21 1.21
C ARG A 32 -8.22 29.93 0.50
N TYR A 33 -8.82 29.65 -0.66
CA TYR A 33 -8.63 28.42 -1.39
C TYR A 33 -8.22 28.67 -2.84
N TRP A 34 -7.49 27.72 -3.42
CA TRP A 34 -7.29 27.56 -4.86
C TRP A 34 -8.22 26.48 -5.35
N LEU A 35 -9.04 26.75 -6.35
CA LEU A 35 -10.00 25.81 -6.94
C LEU A 35 -9.51 25.38 -8.31
N VAL A 36 -9.57 24.09 -8.60
CA VAL A 36 -9.20 23.45 -9.85
C VAL A 36 -10.01 22.15 -10.01
N GLY A 37 -9.95 21.48 -11.15
CA GLY A 37 -10.67 20.23 -11.35
C GLY A 37 -10.08 19.05 -10.56
N ASP A 38 -8.77 18.87 -10.61
CA ASP A 38 -8.06 17.77 -9.91
C ASP A 38 -6.58 18.10 -9.70
N SER A 39 -5.83 17.15 -9.11
CA SER A 39 -4.38 17.25 -8.87
C SER A 39 -3.54 17.22 -10.14
N ARG A 40 -4.12 16.86 -11.29
CA ARG A 40 -3.48 16.85 -12.63
C ARG A 40 -3.74 18.12 -13.41
N ASN A 41 -4.25 19.15 -12.74
CA ASN A 41 -4.51 20.47 -13.31
C ASN A 41 -5.62 20.48 -14.38
N THR A 42 -6.64 19.62 -14.28
CA THR A 42 -7.79 19.71 -15.19
C THR A 42 -8.64 20.95 -14.90
N PRO A 43 -9.27 21.57 -15.90
CA PRO A 43 -10.21 22.66 -15.65
C PRO A 43 -11.40 22.18 -14.81
N GLY A 44 -11.79 22.94 -13.77
CA GLY A 44 -12.90 22.56 -12.90
C GLY A 44 -12.88 23.29 -11.56
N ARG A 45 -13.64 22.76 -10.59
CA ARG A 45 -13.78 23.33 -9.24
C ARG A 45 -13.98 22.28 -8.15
N SER A 46 -13.78 21.00 -8.44
CA SER A 46 -14.02 19.91 -7.48
C SER A 46 -12.93 19.84 -6.43
N MET A 47 -11.67 20.14 -6.78
CA MET A 47 -10.55 20.13 -5.87
C MET A 47 -10.27 21.56 -5.34
N PHE A 48 -10.06 21.64 -4.04
CA PHE A 48 -9.70 22.90 -3.37
C PHE A 48 -8.45 22.71 -2.48
N VAL A 49 -7.45 23.57 -2.73
CA VAL A 49 -6.21 23.63 -1.96
C VAL A 49 -6.31 24.79 -0.97
N ARG A 50 -6.03 24.54 0.30
CA ARG A 50 -6.04 25.60 1.33
C ARG A 50 -4.76 26.44 1.22
N LEU A 51 -4.91 27.74 0.95
CA LEU A 51 -3.79 28.67 0.78
C LEU A 51 -3.33 29.29 2.11
N ILE A 52 -4.22 29.39 3.09
CA ILE A 52 -3.96 30.06 4.38
C ILE A 52 -4.38 29.11 5.49
N ALA A 53 -3.51 28.91 6.46
CA ALA A 53 -3.81 28.11 7.64
C ALA A 53 -5.02 28.68 8.43
N SER A 54 -5.84 27.80 9.00
CA SER A 54 -7.02 28.14 9.78
C SER A 54 -7.26 27.09 10.87
N THR A 55 -8.27 27.31 11.72
CA THR A 55 -8.74 26.31 12.70
C THR A 55 -9.15 24.97 12.06
N LYS A 56 -9.45 24.97 10.77
CA LYS A 56 -9.80 23.76 9.99
C LYS A 56 -8.59 23.01 9.44
N GLY A 57 -7.36 23.50 9.68
CA GLY A 57 -6.13 22.82 9.30
C GLY A 57 -5.07 23.73 8.66
N PRO A 58 -3.86 23.18 8.39
CA PRO A 58 -2.72 23.90 7.84
C PRO A 58 -2.92 24.30 6.37
N ALA A 59 -2.16 25.29 5.91
CA ALA A 59 -2.04 25.62 4.50
C ALA A 59 -1.38 24.46 3.72
N GLY A 60 -1.60 24.39 2.39
CA GLY A 60 -1.04 23.38 1.51
C GLY A 60 -1.77 22.05 1.50
N LYS A 61 -2.79 21.84 2.34
CA LYS A 61 -3.64 20.65 2.26
C LYS A 61 -4.76 20.86 1.24
N TRP A 62 -5.05 19.79 0.49
CA TRP A 62 -6.13 19.80 -0.49
C TRP A 62 -7.10 18.65 -0.29
N THR A 63 -8.29 18.82 -0.82
CA THR A 63 -9.34 17.80 -0.90
C THR A 63 -10.06 17.97 -2.23
N ASP A 64 -10.33 16.87 -2.89
CA ASP A 64 -11.22 16.82 -4.06
C ASP A 64 -12.60 16.32 -3.62
N ALA A 65 -13.62 17.18 -3.78
CA ALA A 65 -14.98 16.87 -3.37
C ALA A 65 -15.67 15.87 -4.32
N ALA A 66 -15.15 15.66 -5.52
CA ALA A 66 -15.71 14.71 -6.49
C ALA A 66 -15.23 13.28 -6.21
N THR A 67 -13.97 13.10 -5.78
CA THR A 67 -13.37 11.79 -5.54
C THR A 67 -13.19 11.44 -4.06
N GLY A 68 -13.28 12.45 -3.16
CA GLY A 68 -12.94 12.30 -1.73
C GLY A 68 -11.44 12.22 -1.46
N GLU A 69 -10.60 12.29 -2.48
CA GLU A 69 -9.13 12.28 -2.33
C GLU A 69 -8.64 13.52 -1.59
N HIS A 70 -7.55 13.36 -0.88
CA HIS A 70 -6.91 14.45 -0.13
C HIS A 70 -5.39 14.24 -0.04
N GLY A 71 -4.66 15.32 0.14
CA GLY A 71 -3.21 15.25 0.21
C GLY A 71 -2.57 16.59 0.53
N ASP A 72 -1.31 16.76 0.10
CA ASP A 72 -0.56 18.00 0.26
C ASP A 72 0.11 18.46 -1.05
N LEU A 73 0.93 19.52 -0.96
CA LEU A 73 1.53 20.13 -2.14
C LEU A 73 2.61 19.23 -2.79
N LEU A 74 3.19 18.27 -2.07
CA LEU A 74 4.09 17.29 -2.66
C LEU A 74 3.32 16.30 -3.55
N ASP A 75 2.09 15.94 -3.15
CA ASP A 75 1.23 15.11 -3.98
C ASP A 75 0.82 15.83 -5.27
N ILE A 76 0.54 17.14 -5.18
CA ILE A 76 0.25 17.96 -6.37
C ILE A 76 1.46 17.98 -7.32
N ILE A 77 2.68 18.21 -6.81
CA ILE A 77 3.89 18.18 -7.64
C ILE A 77 4.04 16.81 -8.29
N ARG A 78 3.83 15.72 -7.54
CA ARG A 78 3.90 14.36 -8.06
C ARG A 78 2.94 14.15 -9.22
N GLU A 79 1.65 14.45 -9.02
CA GLU A 79 0.61 14.20 -10.01
C GLU A 79 0.71 15.11 -11.24
N SER A 80 0.95 16.41 -11.03
CA SER A 80 1.03 17.37 -12.15
C SER A 80 2.28 17.19 -13.01
N CYS A 81 3.38 16.69 -12.43
CA CYS A 81 4.63 16.41 -13.16
C CYS A 81 4.76 14.95 -13.59
N GLY A 82 3.82 14.06 -13.23
CA GLY A 82 3.89 12.63 -13.55
C GLY A 82 5.08 11.91 -12.91
N LEU A 83 5.53 12.36 -11.74
CA LEU A 83 6.71 11.82 -11.06
C LEU A 83 6.35 10.57 -10.26
N LEU A 84 7.10 9.49 -10.46
CA LEU A 84 6.85 8.20 -9.80
C LEU A 84 7.69 8.02 -8.52
N ASP A 85 8.89 8.58 -8.48
CA ASP A 85 9.82 8.46 -7.34
C ASP A 85 9.72 9.72 -6.46
N PHE A 86 9.60 9.50 -5.13
CA PHE A 86 9.59 10.60 -4.17
C PHE A 86 10.88 11.45 -4.22
N ARG A 87 12.00 10.85 -4.59
CA ARG A 87 13.27 11.58 -4.76
C ARG A 87 13.14 12.64 -5.86
N ASP A 88 12.45 12.32 -6.95
CA ASP A 88 12.23 13.26 -8.04
C ASP A 88 11.22 14.33 -7.64
N VAL A 89 10.17 13.96 -6.89
CA VAL A 89 9.24 14.93 -6.29
C VAL A 89 9.98 15.89 -5.35
N ALA A 90 10.85 15.36 -4.48
CA ALA A 90 11.64 16.18 -3.57
C ALA A 90 12.64 17.08 -4.29
N ASN A 91 13.25 16.61 -5.38
CA ASN A 91 14.14 17.40 -6.21
C ASN A 91 13.39 18.52 -6.93
N GLU A 92 12.20 18.23 -7.46
CA GLU A 92 11.33 19.23 -8.07
C GLU A 92 10.88 20.28 -7.07
N ALA A 93 10.42 19.84 -5.88
CA ALA A 93 10.06 20.74 -4.79
C ALA A 93 11.22 21.67 -4.38
N ARG A 94 12.45 21.14 -4.30
CA ARG A 94 13.66 21.96 -4.02
C ARG A 94 13.94 22.93 -5.14
N ARG A 95 13.80 22.49 -6.40
CA ARG A 95 13.99 23.35 -7.57
C ARG A 95 13.00 24.52 -7.56
N PHE A 96 11.72 24.22 -7.29
CA PHE A 96 10.69 25.26 -7.16
C PHE A 96 11.02 26.25 -6.04
N LEU A 97 11.42 25.75 -4.87
CA LEU A 97 11.80 26.56 -3.71
C LEU A 97 13.19 27.21 -3.81
N LYS A 98 13.91 27.01 -4.92
CA LYS A 98 15.30 27.48 -5.15
C LYS A 98 16.26 27.05 -4.03
N LEU A 99 16.04 25.86 -3.46
CA LEU A 99 16.90 25.28 -2.45
C LEU A 99 18.07 24.52 -3.10
N PRO A 100 19.27 24.54 -2.48
CA PRO A 100 20.40 23.76 -2.97
C PRO A 100 20.06 22.27 -2.95
N ARG A 101 20.58 21.51 -3.93
CA ARG A 101 20.54 20.05 -3.85
C ARG A 101 21.40 19.60 -2.68
N PRO A 102 20.96 18.61 -1.89
CA PRO A 102 21.86 17.99 -0.93
C PRO A 102 23.07 17.41 -1.67
N ASP A 103 24.27 17.73 -1.23
CA ASP A 103 25.47 17.11 -1.76
C ASP A 103 25.37 15.58 -1.61
N PRO A 104 25.82 14.80 -2.62
CA PRO A 104 25.94 13.36 -2.44
C PRO A 104 26.88 13.10 -1.26
N PRO A 105 26.53 12.15 -0.37
CA PRO A 105 27.40 11.84 0.78
C PRO A 105 28.80 11.46 0.27
N PRO A 106 29.88 11.98 0.88
CA PRO A 106 31.24 11.66 0.48
C PRO A 106 31.47 10.14 0.50
N GLU A 107 32.17 9.60 -0.51
CA GLU A 107 32.41 8.14 -0.68
C GLU A 107 33.04 7.44 0.54
N TRP A 108 33.78 8.16 1.41
CA TRP A 108 34.36 7.60 2.63
C TRP A 108 33.34 7.30 3.74
N MET A 109 32.07 7.76 3.63
CA MET A 109 30.99 7.43 4.57
C MET A 109 30.32 6.07 4.30
N SER A 110 30.77 5.29 3.33
CA SER A 110 30.20 3.97 3.00
C SER A 110 30.55 2.85 3.98
N GLY A 111 31.39 3.11 4.98
CA GLY A 111 31.74 2.18 6.06
C GLY A 111 30.85 2.37 7.29
N HIS A 112 29.87 1.49 7.49
CA HIS A 112 29.08 1.35 8.72
C HIS A 112 28.15 2.52 9.12
N THR A 113 27.59 3.23 8.18
CA THR A 113 26.57 4.26 8.47
C THR A 113 25.29 3.63 9.01
N LYS A 114 24.85 4.10 10.18
CA LYS A 114 23.52 3.80 10.73
C LYS A 114 22.48 4.16 9.67
N ALA A 115 21.73 3.18 9.16
CA ALA A 115 20.74 3.41 8.10
C ALA A 115 19.75 4.51 8.52
N LEU A 116 19.44 5.41 7.59
CA LEU A 116 18.47 6.48 7.83
C LEU A 116 17.11 5.87 8.22
N PRO A 117 16.43 6.42 9.25
CA PRO A 117 15.10 5.96 9.62
C PRO A 117 14.16 6.03 8.40
N GLY A 118 13.45 4.92 8.11
CA GLY A 118 12.53 4.85 6.97
C GLY A 118 13.16 4.49 5.62
N SER A 119 14.49 4.30 5.54
CA SER A 119 15.18 3.91 4.30
C SER A 119 14.98 2.44 3.93
N ARG A 120 15.32 2.05 2.68
CA ARG A 120 15.38 0.65 2.23
C ARG A 120 16.33 -0.18 3.10
N GLU A 121 17.45 0.38 3.51
CA GLU A 121 18.45 -0.26 4.38
C GLU A 121 17.88 -0.52 5.77
N ALA A 122 17.14 0.43 6.33
CA ALA A 122 16.44 0.26 7.61
C ALA A 122 15.36 -0.83 7.51
N ALA A 123 14.63 -0.89 6.40
CA ALA A 123 13.64 -1.92 6.13
C ALA A 123 14.28 -3.31 6.04
N ARG A 124 15.37 -3.46 5.28
CA ARG A 124 16.15 -4.72 5.17
C ARG A 124 16.69 -5.16 6.53
N ARG A 125 17.22 -4.23 7.32
CA ARG A 125 17.73 -4.52 8.67
C ARG A 125 16.59 -4.98 9.58
N LEU A 126 15.46 -4.30 9.61
CA LEU A 126 14.31 -4.69 10.42
C LEU A 126 13.82 -6.09 10.05
N PHE A 127 13.67 -6.37 8.74
CA PHE A 127 13.29 -7.69 8.28
C PHE A 127 14.33 -8.75 8.65
N GLY A 128 15.62 -8.44 8.51
CA GLY A 128 16.74 -9.35 8.89
C GLY A 128 16.77 -9.69 10.37
N MET A 129 16.45 -8.74 11.25
CA MET A 129 16.38 -8.94 12.71
C MET A 129 15.10 -9.65 13.18
N SER A 130 14.13 -9.79 12.30
CA SER A 130 12.88 -10.46 12.62
C SER A 130 13.01 -11.97 12.43
N GLN A 131 12.24 -12.74 13.20
CA GLN A 131 12.29 -14.20 13.23
C GLN A 131 11.08 -14.86 12.56
N SER A 132 11.07 -16.19 12.47
CA SER A 132 9.93 -16.95 11.96
C SER A 132 8.64 -16.61 12.72
N ILE A 133 7.51 -16.64 12.01
CA ILE A 133 6.19 -16.42 12.62
C ILE A 133 5.67 -17.63 13.40
N SER A 134 6.26 -18.82 13.20
CA SER A 134 5.83 -20.06 13.86
C SER A 134 5.88 -19.94 15.38
N ARG A 135 4.80 -20.37 16.05
CA ARG A 135 4.63 -20.34 17.51
C ARG A 135 4.75 -18.94 18.12
N THR A 136 4.38 -17.90 17.37
CA THR A 136 4.38 -16.51 17.83
C THR A 136 2.98 -15.90 17.82
N VAL A 137 2.87 -14.68 18.34
CA VAL A 137 1.60 -13.91 18.30
C VAL A 137 1.14 -13.62 16.86
N VAL A 138 2.04 -13.61 15.89
CA VAL A 138 1.67 -13.45 14.47
C VAL A 138 0.89 -14.67 13.98
N GLU A 139 1.35 -15.87 14.29
CA GLU A 139 0.61 -17.10 13.95
C GLU A 139 -0.77 -17.13 14.64
N ALA A 140 -0.81 -16.78 15.93
CA ALA A 140 -2.07 -16.71 16.67
C ALA A 140 -3.03 -15.68 16.05
N TYR A 141 -2.54 -14.51 15.69
CA TYR A 141 -3.28 -13.46 15.01
C TYR A 141 -3.86 -13.94 13.67
N LEU A 142 -3.03 -14.56 12.82
CA LEU A 142 -3.45 -15.04 11.49
C LEU A 142 -4.47 -16.18 11.62
N ARG A 143 -4.27 -17.13 12.56
CA ARG A 143 -5.27 -18.17 12.84
C ARG A 143 -6.63 -17.61 13.25
N ARG A 144 -6.66 -16.56 14.06
CA ARG A 144 -7.94 -15.88 14.41
C ARG A 144 -8.57 -15.16 13.22
N ARG A 145 -7.79 -14.83 12.20
CA ARG A 145 -8.27 -14.32 10.92
C ARG A 145 -8.69 -15.45 9.95
N GLY A 146 -8.76 -16.71 10.41
CA GLY A 146 -9.09 -17.85 9.57
C GLY A 146 -7.97 -18.29 8.63
N ILE A 147 -6.74 -17.82 8.84
CA ILE A 147 -5.56 -18.08 8.00
C ILE A 147 -4.62 -19.04 8.73
N PRO A 148 -4.78 -20.37 8.57
CA PRO A 148 -4.05 -21.35 9.39
C PRO A 148 -2.65 -21.69 8.90
N SER A 149 -2.33 -21.48 7.62
CA SER A 149 -1.13 -22.03 6.99
C SER A 149 -0.35 -20.95 6.22
N VAL A 150 0.58 -20.27 6.91
CA VAL A 150 1.49 -19.28 6.30
C VAL A 150 2.97 -19.57 6.64
N HIS A 151 3.26 -20.79 7.12
CA HIS A 151 4.60 -21.12 7.65
C HIS A 151 5.71 -21.10 6.60
N HIS A 152 5.37 -21.32 5.33
CA HIS A 152 6.34 -21.39 4.23
C HIS A 152 6.47 -20.08 3.45
N GLU A 153 5.70 -19.05 3.83
CA GLU A 153 5.73 -17.75 3.16
C GLU A 153 6.84 -16.89 3.75
N GLY A 154 8.04 -16.99 3.21
CA GLY A 154 9.19 -16.16 3.62
C GLY A 154 8.95 -14.64 3.54
N ALA A 155 7.75 -14.21 3.11
CA ALA A 155 7.35 -12.83 3.04
C ALA A 155 7.00 -12.21 4.41
N LEU A 156 6.65 -13.03 5.41
CA LEU A 156 6.24 -12.59 6.75
C LEU A 156 7.24 -13.01 7.80
N ARG A 157 7.51 -12.12 8.76
CA ARG A 157 8.34 -12.38 9.93
C ARG A 157 7.72 -11.77 11.18
N PHE A 158 8.19 -12.21 12.33
CA PHE A 158 7.81 -11.72 13.65
C PHE A 158 8.93 -10.91 14.27
N HIS A 159 8.62 -9.73 14.79
CA HIS A 159 9.53 -8.95 15.63
C HIS A 159 8.91 -8.77 17.02
N PRO A 160 9.55 -9.29 18.11
CA PRO A 160 8.94 -9.32 19.44
C PRO A 160 8.79 -7.94 20.07
N ARG A 161 9.65 -6.98 19.71
CA ARG A 161 9.75 -5.64 20.31
C ARG A 161 9.96 -4.57 19.26
N CYS A 162 8.99 -4.41 18.35
CA CYS A 162 9.06 -3.40 17.29
C CYS A 162 8.68 -2.02 17.85
N TYR A 163 9.55 -1.06 17.66
CA TYR A 163 9.32 0.32 18.11
C TYR A 163 8.15 0.96 17.37
N TYR A 164 7.32 1.66 18.14
CA TYR A 164 6.21 2.49 17.69
C TYR A 164 6.33 3.90 18.27
N ARG A 165 6.01 4.91 17.47
CA ARG A 165 5.81 6.30 17.90
C ARG A 165 4.64 6.88 17.14
N VAL A 166 3.81 7.66 17.79
CA VAL A 166 2.73 8.38 17.11
C VAL A 166 3.34 9.44 16.17
N ASN A 167 4.27 10.23 16.70
CA ASN A 167 5.06 11.25 15.99
C ASN A 167 6.47 11.34 16.61
N ASP A 168 7.30 12.24 16.09
CA ASP A 168 8.70 12.39 16.55
C ASP A 168 8.82 12.84 18.01
N ASP A 169 7.82 13.56 18.54
CA ASP A 169 7.81 14.10 19.92
C ASP A 169 7.15 13.13 20.92
N SER A 170 6.52 12.05 20.42
CA SER A 170 5.86 11.07 21.28
C SER A 170 6.87 10.09 21.89
N PRO A 171 6.58 9.57 23.11
CA PRO A 171 7.39 8.50 23.69
C PRO A 171 7.42 7.26 22.77
N THR A 172 8.54 6.53 22.82
CA THR A 172 8.66 5.29 22.08
C THR A 172 7.99 4.17 22.84
N GLU A 173 6.99 3.57 22.23
CA GLU A 173 6.38 2.34 22.69
C GLU A 173 7.02 1.12 22.02
N VAL A 174 6.79 -0.05 22.61
CA VAL A 174 7.32 -1.33 22.12
C VAL A 174 6.19 -2.35 22.06
N TRP A 175 5.94 -2.85 20.85
CA TRP A 175 4.88 -3.83 20.61
C TRP A 175 5.41 -5.00 19.77
N PRO A 176 4.90 -6.22 19.96
CA PRO A 176 5.14 -7.29 19.01
C PRO A 176 4.53 -6.92 17.64
N ALA A 177 5.21 -7.30 16.56
CA ALA A 177 4.75 -6.91 15.23
C ALA A 177 4.95 -8.02 14.19
N MET A 178 4.00 -8.13 13.27
CA MET A 178 4.19 -8.79 11.99
C MET A 178 4.93 -7.85 11.06
N ILE A 179 6.01 -8.34 10.47
CA ILE A 179 6.85 -7.63 9.51
C ILE A 179 6.71 -8.32 8.16
N ALA A 180 6.07 -7.65 7.21
CA ALA A 180 5.94 -8.13 5.84
C ALA A 180 6.95 -7.44 4.94
N ARG A 181 7.74 -8.23 4.18
CA ARG A 181 8.70 -7.67 3.22
C ARG A 181 7.98 -7.18 1.96
N VAL A 182 8.27 -5.94 1.58
CA VAL A 182 7.88 -5.39 0.28
C VAL A 182 9.04 -5.57 -0.68
N THR A 183 8.78 -6.11 -1.86
CA THR A 183 9.81 -6.40 -2.86
C THR A 183 9.50 -5.78 -4.21
N ASP A 184 10.55 -5.44 -4.95
CA ASP A 184 10.47 -5.17 -6.39
C ASP A 184 10.26 -6.46 -7.20
N LEU A 185 10.26 -6.32 -8.53
CA LEU A 185 10.08 -7.46 -9.44
C LEU A 185 11.27 -8.43 -9.45
N ASP A 186 12.46 -7.97 -9.03
CA ASP A 186 13.66 -8.80 -8.88
C ASP A 186 13.71 -9.53 -7.53
N GLY A 187 12.69 -9.35 -6.67
CA GLY A 187 12.64 -9.95 -5.34
C GLY A 187 13.49 -9.25 -4.28
N ARG A 188 14.11 -8.08 -4.62
CA ARG A 188 14.90 -7.30 -3.66
C ARG A 188 13.97 -6.58 -2.70
N ILE A 189 14.30 -6.58 -1.42
CA ILE A 189 13.54 -5.84 -0.39
C ILE A 189 13.71 -4.35 -0.62
N THR A 190 12.62 -3.66 -0.91
CA THR A 190 12.53 -2.20 -1.08
C THR A 190 11.92 -1.53 0.14
N GLY A 191 11.12 -2.28 0.90
CA GLY A 191 10.45 -1.78 2.09
C GLY A 191 9.95 -2.91 2.98
N VAL A 192 9.31 -2.54 4.07
CA VAL A 192 8.54 -3.44 4.93
C VAL A 192 7.24 -2.78 5.36
N HIS A 193 6.23 -3.60 5.57
CA HIS A 193 5.01 -3.21 6.25
C HIS A 193 5.02 -3.80 7.66
N ARG A 194 4.75 -2.97 8.66
CA ARG A 194 4.67 -3.35 10.06
C ARG A 194 3.21 -3.35 10.49
N THR A 195 2.76 -4.45 11.07
CA THR A 195 1.47 -4.56 11.75
C THR A 195 1.75 -4.87 13.20
N TRP A 196 1.59 -3.87 14.08
CA TRP A 196 1.72 -4.07 15.52
C TRP A 196 0.51 -4.82 16.05
N LEU A 197 0.78 -5.80 16.92
CA LEU A 197 -0.20 -6.74 17.42
C LEU A 197 -0.37 -6.60 18.93
N ASP A 198 -1.55 -6.92 19.40
CA ASP A 198 -1.79 -7.13 20.81
C ASP A 198 -0.98 -8.36 21.28
N PRO A 199 -0.27 -8.29 22.43
CA PRO A 199 0.54 -9.40 22.93
C PRO A 199 -0.23 -10.72 23.12
N SER A 200 -1.56 -10.66 23.30
CA SER A 200 -2.40 -11.85 23.39
C SER A 200 -2.69 -12.52 22.02
N GLY A 201 -2.27 -11.89 20.90
CA GLY A 201 -2.58 -12.34 19.54
C GLY A 201 -4.06 -12.19 19.15
N ARG A 202 -4.87 -11.51 19.96
CA ARG A 202 -6.30 -11.35 19.69
C ARG A 202 -6.61 -10.39 18.56
N GLY A 203 -5.71 -9.47 18.25
CA GLY A 203 -5.92 -8.45 17.24
C GLY A 203 -4.67 -7.59 17.01
N LYS A 204 -4.89 -6.46 16.39
CA LYS A 204 -3.87 -5.42 16.27
C LYS A 204 -3.68 -4.72 17.62
N ALA A 205 -2.51 -4.15 17.84
CA ALA A 205 -2.24 -3.36 19.04
C ALA A 205 -3.24 -2.20 19.18
N PRO A 206 -3.69 -1.88 20.40
CA PRO A 206 -4.63 -0.77 20.66
C PRO A 206 -3.92 0.58 20.62
N ILE A 207 -3.37 0.93 19.47
CA ILE A 207 -2.62 2.16 19.18
C ILE A 207 -3.23 2.86 17.96
N ASP A 208 -3.02 4.16 17.81
CA ASP A 208 -3.68 4.99 16.79
C ASP A 208 -3.51 4.46 15.37
N THR A 209 -2.29 4.06 15.02
CA THR A 209 -1.94 3.55 13.69
C THR A 209 -1.23 2.21 13.79
N PRO A 210 -1.96 1.10 13.98
CA PRO A 210 -1.35 -0.21 14.18
C PRO A 210 -0.72 -0.80 12.91
N ARG A 211 -0.75 -0.09 11.79
CA ARG A 211 -0.12 -0.46 10.52
C ARG A 211 0.67 0.71 9.97
N ARG A 212 1.94 0.50 9.66
CA ARG A 212 2.79 1.49 8.98
C ARG A 212 3.82 0.80 8.10
N ALA A 213 4.05 1.40 6.96
CA ALA A 213 5.10 0.99 6.06
C ALA A 213 6.41 1.76 6.31
N MET A 214 7.50 1.25 5.75
CA MET A 214 8.84 1.85 5.76
C MET A 214 9.60 1.42 4.51
N GLY A 215 10.31 2.34 3.88
CA GLY A 215 11.05 2.12 2.64
C GLY A 215 10.25 2.57 1.41
N ASP A 216 10.59 2.03 0.24
CA ASP A 216 9.96 2.37 -1.03
C ASP A 216 8.89 1.34 -1.37
N LEU A 217 7.66 1.79 -1.44
CA LEU A 217 6.48 0.94 -1.59
C LEU A 217 5.79 1.11 -2.94
N LEU A 218 5.91 2.30 -3.55
CA LEU A 218 5.19 2.60 -4.79
C LEU A 218 5.64 1.66 -5.91
N GLY A 219 4.69 0.98 -6.54
CA GLY A 219 4.94 -0.03 -7.56
C GLY A 219 5.37 -1.40 -7.02
N ASN A 220 5.76 -1.48 -5.74
CA ASN A 220 6.22 -2.69 -5.07
C ASN A 220 5.10 -3.34 -4.24
N ALA A 221 5.27 -4.61 -3.85
CA ALA A 221 4.24 -5.33 -3.12
C ALA A 221 4.83 -6.37 -2.16
N VAL A 222 4.03 -6.82 -1.20
CA VAL A 222 4.29 -8.05 -0.45
C VAL A 222 3.88 -9.22 -1.36
N ARG A 223 4.82 -10.06 -1.76
CA ARG A 223 4.60 -11.13 -2.73
C ARG A 223 4.60 -12.49 -2.07
N PHE A 224 3.62 -13.31 -2.42
CA PHE A 224 3.41 -14.68 -1.97
C PHE A 224 3.50 -15.60 -3.19
N GLY A 225 4.57 -16.38 -3.26
CA GLY A 225 4.91 -17.17 -4.45
C GLY A 225 5.56 -16.32 -5.56
N SER A 226 5.98 -17.01 -6.62
CA SER A 226 6.59 -16.39 -7.81
C SER A 226 5.55 -16.38 -8.93
N ALA A 227 5.29 -15.21 -9.51
CA ALA A 227 4.39 -15.08 -10.65
C ALA A 227 5.06 -15.61 -11.92
N ASP A 228 4.33 -16.43 -12.65
CA ASP A 228 4.63 -16.85 -14.00
C ASP A 228 3.69 -16.09 -14.97
N ASP A 229 2.74 -16.76 -15.58
CA ASP A 229 1.77 -16.17 -16.50
C ASP A 229 0.49 -15.64 -15.82
N VAL A 230 0.20 -16.07 -14.59
CA VAL A 230 -0.97 -15.64 -13.80
C VAL A 230 -0.54 -15.04 -12.47
N LEU A 231 -1.19 -13.95 -12.07
CA LEU A 231 -0.99 -13.28 -10.78
C LEU A 231 -2.34 -12.84 -10.22
N ALA A 232 -2.51 -12.97 -8.90
CA ALA A 232 -3.56 -12.26 -8.18
C ALA A 232 -2.98 -11.07 -7.39
N ALA A 233 -3.68 -9.95 -7.35
CA ALA A 233 -3.26 -8.76 -6.64
C ALA A 233 -4.42 -8.13 -5.86
N GLY A 234 -4.14 -7.55 -4.70
CA GLY A 234 -5.13 -6.85 -3.88
C GLY A 234 -4.46 -5.89 -2.89
N GLU A 235 -5.25 -5.22 -2.08
CA GLU A 235 -4.73 -4.23 -1.14
C GLU A 235 -4.14 -4.88 0.10
N GLY A 236 -4.93 -5.66 0.80
CA GLY A 236 -4.61 -6.16 2.14
C GLY A 236 -3.78 -7.44 2.15
N ILE A 237 -2.85 -7.54 3.10
CA ILE A 237 -2.11 -8.79 3.36
C ILE A 237 -3.09 -9.90 3.77
N GLU A 238 -3.99 -9.59 4.69
CA GLU A 238 -4.98 -10.54 5.20
C GLU A 238 -5.95 -10.98 4.09
N THR A 239 -6.38 -10.05 3.21
CA THR A 239 -7.19 -10.33 2.02
C THR A 239 -6.50 -11.34 1.11
N MET A 240 -5.24 -11.09 0.72
CA MET A 240 -4.50 -11.98 -0.17
C MET A 240 -4.19 -13.34 0.47
N LEU A 241 -3.88 -13.38 1.76
CA LEU A 241 -3.68 -14.64 2.48
C LEU A 241 -4.97 -15.45 2.61
N SER A 242 -6.13 -14.80 2.70
CA SER A 242 -7.44 -15.47 2.72
C SER A 242 -7.74 -16.16 1.39
N LEU A 243 -7.45 -15.50 0.28
CA LEU A 243 -7.53 -16.13 -1.04
C LEU A 243 -6.54 -17.30 -1.16
N ARG A 244 -5.33 -17.15 -0.62
CA ARG A 244 -4.31 -18.19 -0.65
C ARG A 244 -4.68 -19.44 0.17
N CYS A 245 -5.56 -19.33 1.17
CA CYS A 245 -6.07 -20.50 1.88
C CYS A 245 -6.85 -21.45 0.97
N VAL A 246 -7.48 -20.93 -0.08
CA VAL A 246 -8.31 -21.70 -1.01
C VAL A 246 -7.70 -21.82 -2.41
N LEU A 247 -6.74 -20.99 -2.73
CA LEU A 247 -5.95 -20.99 -3.99
C LEU A 247 -4.45 -21.05 -3.66
N PRO A 248 -3.95 -22.14 -3.04
CA PRO A 248 -2.61 -22.17 -2.42
C PRO A 248 -1.46 -22.04 -3.42
N THR A 249 -1.65 -22.40 -4.66
CA THR A 249 -0.63 -22.37 -5.72
C THR A 249 -0.69 -21.11 -6.57
N LEU A 250 -1.75 -20.32 -6.50
CA LEU A 250 -1.86 -19.05 -7.23
C LEU A 250 -0.88 -18.02 -6.64
N PRO A 251 0.05 -17.46 -7.43
CA PRO A 251 0.92 -16.37 -6.96
C PRO A 251 0.11 -15.12 -6.63
N MET A 252 0.45 -14.47 -5.52
CA MET A 252 -0.32 -13.32 -5.02
C MET A 252 0.57 -12.15 -4.62
N ALA A 253 0.02 -10.94 -4.74
CA ALA A 253 0.68 -9.70 -4.33
C ALA A 253 -0.28 -8.81 -3.51
N ALA A 254 0.16 -8.35 -2.33
CA ALA A 254 -0.55 -7.35 -1.54
C ALA A 254 0.13 -5.98 -1.68
N ALA A 255 -0.58 -5.01 -2.22
CA ALA A 255 -0.07 -3.68 -2.52
C ALA A 255 -0.09 -2.71 -1.33
N LEU A 256 -0.80 -3.04 -0.25
CA LEU A 256 -0.88 -2.36 1.04
C LEU A 256 -1.82 -1.14 1.10
N SER A 257 -2.30 -0.64 -0.02
CA SER A 257 -3.34 0.40 -0.11
C SER A 257 -3.89 0.48 -1.54
N ALA A 258 -5.06 1.12 -1.71
CA ALA A 258 -5.69 1.39 -3.00
C ALA A 258 -4.73 2.10 -3.98
N ASN A 259 -4.07 3.17 -3.53
CA ASN A 259 -3.12 3.92 -4.36
C ASN A 259 -1.92 3.08 -4.81
N HIS A 260 -1.39 2.23 -3.93
CA HIS A 260 -0.30 1.32 -4.29
C HIS A 260 -0.78 0.20 -5.21
N LEU A 261 -2.02 -0.29 -5.05
CA LEU A 261 -2.62 -1.27 -5.97
C LEU A 261 -2.75 -0.67 -7.37
N ALA A 262 -3.30 0.53 -7.49
CA ALA A 262 -3.41 1.24 -8.75
C ALA A 262 -2.05 1.46 -9.46
N ALA A 263 -0.98 1.67 -8.69
CA ALA A 263 0.37 1.93 -9.19
C ALA A 263 1.26 0.68 -9.30
N MET A 264 0.78 -0.51 -8.93
CA MET A 264 1.60 -1.73 -8.83
C MET A 264 2.26 -2.10 -10.16
N LEU A 265 3.54 -2.46 -10.11
CA LEU A 265 4.29 -2.96 -11.25
C LEU A 265 4.00 -4.46 -11.45
N LEU A 266 3.67 -4.81 -12.69
CA LEU A 266 3.38 -6.17 -13.10
C LEU A 266 4.61 -6.81 -13.75
N PRO A 267 4.95 -8.08 -13.44
CA PRO A 267 5.99 -8.81 -14.17
C PRO A 267 5.66 -8.93 -15.65
N LEU A 268 6.65 -8.85 -16.51
CA LEU A 268 6.50 -8.97 -17.98
C LEU A 268 5.98 -10.34 -18.42
N THR A 269 6.12 -11.36 -17.59
CA THR A 269 5.64 -12.72 -17.84
C THR A 269 4.14 -12.85 -17.68
N VAL A 270 3.50 -11.99 -16.87
CA VAL A 270 2.08 -12.09 -16.56
C VAL A 270 1.24 -11.85 -17.82
N ARG A 271 0.32 -12.77 -18.07
CA ARG A 271 -0.67 -12.72 -19.14
C ARG A 271 -2.09 -12.57 -18.62
N ARG A 272 -2.31 -12.97 -17.34
CA ARG A 272 -3.61 -12.83 -16.68
C ARG A 272 -3.44 -12.33 -15.27
N LEU A 273 -4.26 -11.34 -14.92
CA LEU A 273 -4.29 -10.69 -13.62
C LEU A 273 -5.68 -10.81 -13.00
N TYR A 274 -5.75 -11.37 -11.79
CA TYR A 274 -6.92 -11.31 -10.95
C TYR A 274 -6.76 -10.18 -9.91
N ILE A 275 -7.69 -9.24 -9.85
CA ILE A 275 -7.64 -8.09 -8.95
C ILE A 275 -8.68 -8.31 -7.86
N ALA A 276 -8.21 -8.69 -6.66
CA ALA A 276 -9.04 -8.81 -5.47
C ALA A 276 -9.33 -7.42 -4.91
N ARG A 277 -10.51 -6.89 -5.22
CA ARG A 277 -10.92 -5.58 -4.73
C ARG A 277 -11.54 -5.67 -3.34
N ASP A 278 -11.33 -4.68 -2.51
CA ASP A 278 -12.15 -4.43 -1.34
C ASP A 278 -13.48 -3.77 -1.80
N ALA A 279 -14.58 -4.00 -1.09
CA ALA A 279 -15.92 -3.58 -1.50
C ALA A 279 -16.23 -2.12 -1.12
N ASP A 280 -15.23 -1.25 -1.19
CA ASP A 280 -15.36 0.19 -0.99
C ASP A 280 -15.03 0.99 -2.26
N LEU A 281 -15.33 2.29 -2.26
CA LEU A 281 -15.09 3.16 -3.42
C LEU A 281 -13.60 3.29 -3.78
N ALA A 282 -12.71 3.25 -2.79
CA ALA A 282 -11.28 3.35 -3.03
C ALA A 282 -10.73 2.08 -3.70
N GLY A 283 -11.16 0.90 -3.22
CA GLY A 283 -10.83 -0.40 -3.80
C GLY A 283 -11.37 -0.56 -5.21
N GLU A 284 -12.59 -0.07 -5.48
CA GLU A 284 -13.17 -0.06 -6.83
C GLU A 284 -12.36 0.80 -7.80
N GLY A 285 -12.01 2.02 -7.39
CA GLY A 285 -11.21 2.95 -8.20
C GLY A 285 -9.79 2.40 -8.48
N ALA A 286 -9.16 1.79 -7.46
CA ALA A 286 -7.85 1.17 -7.61
C ALA A 286 -7.88 -0.03 -8.57
N ALA A 287 -8.87 -0.92 -8.42
CA ALA A 287 -9.07 -2.06 -9.29
C ALA A 287 -9.28 -1.63 -10.75
N MET A 288 -10.15 -0.65 -10.98
CA MET A 288 -10.41 -0.11 -12.32
C MET A 288 -9.14 0.50 -12.94
N THR A 289 -8.34 1.23 -12.16
CA THR A 289 -7.10 1.82 -12.65
C THR A 289 -6.07 0.75 -13.01
N LEU A 290 -5.90 -0.26 -12.16
CA LEU A 290 -4.97 -1.36 -12.44
C LEU A 290 -5.45 -2.21 -13.62
N THR A 291 -6.76 -2.46 -13.77
CA THR A 291 -7.35 -3.14 -14.94
C THR A 291 -6.97 -2.42 -16.23
N LYS A 292 -7.22 -1.12 -16.33
CA LYS A 292 -6.88 -0.33 -17.54
C LYS A 292 -5.39 -0.40 -17.87
N ARG A 293 -4.52 -0.38 -16.85
CA ARG A 293 -3.07 -0.48 -17.06
C ARG A 293 -2.65 -1.89 -17.51
N ALA A 294 -3.28 -2.94 -16.97
CA ALA A 294 -3.03 -4.33 -17.36
C ALA A 294 -3.48 -4.56 -18.81
N GLU A 295 -4.68 -4.14 -19.18
CA GLU A 295 -5.21 -4.25 -20.54
C GLU A 295 -4.34 -3.50 -21.57
N ALA A 296 -3.89 -2.27 -21.22
CA ALA A 296 -2.96 -1.50 -22.05
C ALA A 296 -1.61 -2.19 -22.25
N ALA A 297 -1.20 -3.07 -21.33
CA ALA A 297 -0.02 -3.89 -21.41
C ALA A 297 -0.27 -5.29 -22.08
N GLY A 298 -1.47 -5.54 -22.58
CA GLY A 298 -1.85 -6.81 -23.20
C GLY A 298 -2.08 -7.96 -22.20
N ILE A 299 -2.41 -7.62 -20.95
CA ILE A 299 -2.70 -8.57 -19.87
C ILE A 299 -4.22 -8.68 -19.72
N GLU A 300 -4.77 -9.90 -19.74
CA GLU A 300 -6.17 -10.13 -19.40
C GLU A 300 -6.40 -9.82 -17.92
N ALA A 301 -7.35 -8.94 -17.58
CA ALA A 301 -7.61 -8.53 -16.22
C ALA A 301 -9.05 -8.86 -15.79
N PHE A 302 -9.18 -9.51 -14.64
CA PHE A 302 -10.45 -9.90 -14.03
C PHE A 302 -10.52 -9.37 -12.60
N THR A 303 -11.66 -8.80 -12.23
CA THR A 303 -11.89 -8.36 -10.85
C THR A 303 -12.55 -9.45 -10.05
N LEU A 304 -11.95 -9.84 -8.92
CA LEU A 304 -12.55 -10.68 -7.92
C LEU A 304 -13.26 -9.81 -6.89
N SER A 305 -14.51 -10.15 -6.57
CA SER A 305 -15.33 -9.41 -5.62
C SER A 305 -15.73 -10.31 -4.44
N PRO A 306 -15.65 -9.82 -3.18
CA PRO A 306 -16.14 -10.55 -2.03
C PRO A 306 -17.66 -10.70 -2.09
N ARG A 307 -18.18 -11.74 -1.49
CA ARG A 307 -19.60 -12.11 -1.64
C ARG A 307 -20.55 -11.27 -0.78
N PHE A 308 -20.08 -10.73 0.33
CA PHE A 308 -20.89 -9.93 1.26
C PHE A 308 -20.85 -8.42 1.00
N THR A 309 -20.85 -8.01 -0.26
CA THR A 309 -20.81 -6.59 -0.66
C THR A 309 -22.00 -5.74 -0.16
N LEU A 310 -23.02 -6.34 0.43
CA LEU A 310 -24.23 -5.64 0.88
C LEU A 310 -24.22 -5.21 2.36
N SER A 311 -23.17 -5.52 3.10
CA SER A 311 -23.04 -5.11 4.50
C SER A 311 -21.88 -4.14 4.66
N PRO A 312 -22.08 -2.95 5.26
CA PRO A 312 -20.99 -2.00 5.53
C PRO A 312 -19.95 -2.51 6.54
N ARG A 313 -20.09 -3.75 7.01
CA ARG A 313 -19.17 -4.42 7.95
C ARG A 313 -18.33 -5.53 7.31
N PHE A 314 -18.64 -5.92 6.05
CA PHE A 314 -18.06 -7.08 5.38
C PHE A 314 -17.64 -6.67 3.98
N ASP A 315 -16.44 -6.12 3.88
CA ASP A 315 -15.94 -5.45 2.69
C ASP A 315 -14.70 -6.12 2.07
N ASP A 316 -14.19 -7.20 2.68
CA ASP A 316 -13.00 -7.89 2.18
C ASP A 316 -13.11 -9.44 2.20
N PHE A 317 -12.21 -10.11 1.46
CA PHE A 317 -12.16 -11.57 1.40
C PHE A 317 -11.74 -12.24 2.71
N ASN A 318 -11.13 -11.52 3.64
CA ASN A 318 -10.83 -12.07 4.95
C ASN A 318 -12.11 -12.24 5.77
N GLU A 319 -13.03 -11.33 5.64
CA GLU A 319 -14.31 -11.46 6.31
C GLU A 319 -15.17 -12.56 5.66
N ASP A 320 -15.13 -12.72 4.32
CA ASP A 320 -15.75 -13.86 3.64
C ASP A 320 -15.20 -15.19 4.17
N LEU A 321 -13.87 -15.31 4.27
CA LEU A 321 -13.23 -16.51 4.82
C LEU A 321 -13.70 -16.81 6.26
N ARG A 322 -13.74 -15.79 7.12
CA ARG A 322 -14.10 -15.92 8.53
C ARG A 322 -15.57 -16.27 8.74
N THR A 323 -16.43 -15.75 7.89
CA THR A 323 -17.88 -15.88 8.02
C THR A 323 -18.43 -17.11 7.29
N LEU A 324 -17.94 -17.35 6.08
CA LEU A 324 -18.43 -18.45 5.23
C LEU A 324 -17.63 -19.74 5.41
N GLY A 325 -16.35 -19.63 5.79
CA GLY A 325 -15.40 -20.74 5.76
C GLY A 325 -14.77 -20.95 4.39
N ALA A 326 -13.70 -21.76 4.36
CA ALA A 326 -12.89 -21.98 3.17
C ALA A 326 -13.67 -22.62 2.01
N GLU A 327 -14.51 -23.59 2.27
CA GLU A 327 -15.28 -24.30 1.23
C GLU A 327 -16.20 -23.36 0.44
N LYS A 328 -16.93 -22.49 1.13
CA LYS A 328 -17.84 -21.55 0.48
C LYS A 328 -17.10 -20.42 -0.23
N LEU A 329 -15.97 -19.97 0.34
CA LEU A 329 -15.08 -19.01 -0.33
C LEU A 329 -14.53 -19.61 -1.62
N GLU A 330 -14.03 -20.86 -1.58
CA GLU A 330 -13.56 -21.58 -2.76
C GLU A 330 -14.64 -21.68 -3.84
N ALA A 331 -15.85 -22.12 -3.46
CA ALA A 331 -16.99 -22.23 -4.38
C ALA A 331 -17.35 -20.89 -5.03
N ALA A 332 -17.28 -19.78 -4.26
CA ALA A 332 -17.52 -18.43 -4.80
C ALA A 332 -16.44 -17.99 -5.77
N LEU A 333 -15.17 -18.32 -5.51
CA LEU A 333 -14.05 -17.98 -6.38
C LEU A 333 -14.02 -18.83 -7.66
N ARG A 334 -14.43 -20.10 -7.59
CA ARG A 334 -14.59 -20.94 -8.81
C ARG A 334 -15.42 -20.27 -9.89
N LEU A 335 -16.45 -19.52 -9.51
CA LEU A 335 -17.34 -18.82 -10.44
C LEU A 335 -16.73 -17.54 -11.01
N GLN A 336 -15.65 -17.06 -10.42
CA GLN A 336 -14.99 -15.80 -10.81
C GLN A 336 -13.66 -16.04 -11.55
N LEU A 337 -13.12 -17.24 -11.50
CA LEU A 337 -11.93 -17.63 -12.23
C LEU A 337 -12.28 -18.17 -13.63
N VAL A 338 -11.40 -17.97 -14.59
CA VAL A 338 -11.55 -18.63 -15.90
C VAL A 338 -11.38 -20.15 -15.75
N PRO A 339 -12.08 -21.00 -16.55
CA PRO A 339 -12.12 -22.44 -16.35
C PRO A 339 -10.75 -23.12 -16.27
N GLN A 340 -9.79 -22.69 -17.08
CA GLN A 340 -8.42 -23.22 -17.07
C GLN A 340 -7.68 -22.95 -15.76
N ASP A 341 -7.93 -21.81 -15.12
CA ASP A 341 -7.31 -21.44 -13.84
C ASP A 341 -8.01 -22.12 -12.67
N VAL A 342 -9.31 -22.44 -12.79
CA VAL A 342 -9.98 -23.30 -11.83
C VAL A 342 -9.28 -24.66 -11.76
N VAL A 343 -9.00 -25.27 -12.91
CA VAL A 343 -8.29 -26.57 -12.95
C VAL A 343 -6.86 -26.45 -12.39
N ARG A 344 -6.19 -25.32 -12.61
CA ARG A 344 -4.79 -25.11 -12.23
C ARG A 344 -4.61 -24.79 -10.74
N PHE A 345 -5.49 -23.97 -10.17
CA PHE A 345 -5.26 -23.34 -8.88
C PHE A 345 -6.21 -23.77 -7.77
N VAL A 346 -7.40 -24.27 -8.12
CA VAL A 346 -8.33 -24.79 -7.13
C VAL A 346 -7.99 -26.24 -6.84
N PRO A 347 -7.76 -26.60 -5.57
CA PRO A 347 -7.45 -27.98 -5.20
C PRO A 347 -8.53 -28.96 -5.70
N SER A 348 -8.11 -30.05 -6.30
CA SER A 348 -9.05 -31.14 -6.62
C SER A 348 -9.56 -31.73 -5.31
N THR A 349 -10.89 -31.74 -5.11
CA THR A 349 -11.50 -32.44 -3.99
C THR A 349 -11.26 -33.93 -4.20
N THR A 350 -10.13 -34.44 -3.70
CA THR A 350 -9.97 -35.91 -3.59
C THR A 350 -10.93 -36.33 -2.48
N THR A 351 -12.09 -36.81 -2.88
CA THR A 351 -12.98 -37.54 -1.97
C THR A 351 -12.17 -38.73 -1.48
N VAL A 352 -11.64 -38.66 -0.27
CA VAL A 352 -11.13 -39.83 0.43
C VAL A 352 -12.39 -40.64 0.77
N ALA A 353 -12.72 -41.55 -0.13
CA ALA A 353 -13.64 -42.64 0.21
C ALA A 353 -12.86 -43.56 1.17
N GLY A 354 -13.19 -43.52 2.42
CA GLY A 354 -12.74 -44.39 3.47
C GLY A 354 -13.89 -44.78 4.36
#